data_9d945bf795df455224858a660c8e1635
#
_entry.id   9d945bf795df455224858a660c8e1635
#
_cell.length_a   1.000
_cell.length_b   1.000
_cell.length_c   1.000
_cell.angle_alpha   90.00
_cell.angle_beta   90.00
_cell.angle_gamma   90.00
#
_symmetry.space_group_name_H-M   'P 1'
#
loop_
_entity.id
_entity.type
_entity.pdbx_description
1 polymer ?
#
loop_
_entity_poly.entity_id
_entity_poly.type
_entity_poly.pdbx_seq_one_letter_code
_entity_poly.pdbx_strand_id
1 'polypeptide(L)'
;MNYKRNKILQYYFSRKKNLLGIRLGFFINAGCFDIGLKIYHYGSIIVNPKSRIGKNCTIHGNCCIGSKGTFPDESPVIGNNVDIGQNAQILGGIYIADGVKIGAGAVVTKSVLVPGVTVVGVPARIVEK
;
A
#
# COMPACT_ATOMS: atom_id res chain seq x y z
N MET A 1 -5.06 13.68 -24.58
CA MET A 1 -4.68 12.56 -25.43
C MET A 1 -5.59 11.37 -25.13
N ASN A 2 -6.52 11.06 -26.03
CA ASN A 2 -7.37 9.89 -25.89
C ASN A 2 -6.55 8.64 -26.24
N TYR A 3 -5.97 8.02 -25.23
CA TYR A 3 -5.52 6.64 -25.38
C TYR A 3 -6.75 5.76 -25.54
N LYS A 4 -7.10 5.40 -26.75
CA LYS A 4 -7.91 4.21 -26.99
C LYS A 4 -7.11 3.04 -26.44
N ARG A 5 -7.41 2.66 -25.20
CA ARG A 5 -6.78 1.52 -24.54
C ARG A 5 -7.00 0.30 -25.44
N ASN A 6 -5.94 -0.16 -26.06
CA ASN A 6 -5.97 -1.41 -26.81
C ASN A 6 -6.31 -2.53 -25.80
N LYS A 7 -7.53 -3.03 -25.84
CA LYS A 7 -8.04 -4.05 -24.91
C LYS A 7 -7.18 -5.32 -24.90
N ILE A 8 -6.62 -5.68 -26.05
CA ILE A 8 -5.75 -6.86 -26.20
C ILE A 8 -4.45 -6.64 -25.41
N LEU A 9 -3.83 -5.48 -25.56
CA LEU A 9 -2.59 -5.14 -24.86
C LEU A 9 -2.81 -5.04 -23.35
N GLN A 10 -3.93 -4.46 -22.95
CA GLN A 10 -4.33 -4.37 -21.53
C GLN A 10 -4.53 -5.77 -20.92
N TYR A 11 -5.20 -6.67 -21.63
CA TYR A 11 -5.40 -8.05 -21.22
C TYR A 11 -4.07 -8.80 -21.08
N TYR A 12 -3.18 -8.65 -22.05
CA TYR A 12 -1.85 -9.26 -22.02
C TYR A 12 -1.01 -8.82 -20.83
N PHE A 13 -0.93 -7.52 -20.54
CA PHE A 13 -0.18 -7.01 -19.40
C PHE A 13 -0.83 -7.39 -18.07
N SER A 14 -2.15 -7.38 -17.98
CA SER A 14 -2.86 -7.82 -16.77
C SER A 14 -2.59 -9.28 -16.47
N ARG A 15 -2.59 -10.14 -17.49
CA ARG A 15 -2.27 -11.56 -17.33
C ARG A 15 -0.82 -11.77 -16.88
N LYS A 16 0.14 -11.07 -17.48
CA LYS A 16 1.54 -11.12 -17.07
C LYS A 16 1.74 -10.66 -15.63
N LYS A 17 1.11 -9.54 -15.27
CA LYS A 17 1.15 -9.03 -13.89
C LYS A 17 0.60 -10.06 -12.89
N ASN A 18 -0.53 -10.68 -13.19
CA ASN A 18 -1.14 -11.66 -12.30
C ASN A 18 -0.28 -12.92 -12.14
N LEU A 19 0.29 -13.44 -13.22
CA LEU A 19 1.20 -14.58 -13.16
C LEU A 19 2.45 -14.26 -12.34
N LEU A 20 3.03 -13.08 -12.53
CA LEU A 20 4.16 -12.63 -11.74
C LEU A 20 3.78 -12.43 -10.26
N GLY A 21 2.61 -11.87 -10.01
CA GLY A 21 2.07 -11.70 -8.66
C GLY A 21 1.93 -13.01 -7.92
N ILE A 22 1.41 -14.04 -8.57
CA ILE A 22 1.30 -15.39 -7.98
C ILE A 22 2.69 -15.93 -7.60
N ARG A 23 3.67 -15.76 -8.48
CA ARG A 23 5.05 -16.23 -8.24
C ARG A 23 5.73 -15.50 -7.09
N LEU A 24 5.48 -14.20 -6.95
CA LEU A 24 6.12 -13.34 -5.95
C LEU A 24 5.33 -13.18 -4.65
N GLY A 25 4.11 -13.69 -4.61
CA GLY A 25 3.21 -13.51 -3.47
C GLY A 25 2.54 -12.13 -3.42
N PHE A 26 2.44 -11.43 -4.55
CA PHE A 26 1.84 -10.10 -4.64
C PHE A 26 0.38 -10.18 -5.05
N PHE A 27 -0.49 -9.58 -4.25
CA PHE A 27 -1.86 -9.27 -4.60
C PHE A 27 -2.03 -7.75 -4.65
N ILE A 28 -1.63 -7.18 -5.78
CA ILE A 28 -1.66 -5.74 -6.03
C ILE A 28 -2.50 -5.48 -7.28
N ASN A 29 -3.58 -4.72 -7.12
CA ASN A 29 -4.42 -4.31 -8.23
C ASN A 29 -3.86 -3.08 -8.95
N ALA A 30 -4.06 -3.04 -10.26
CA ALA A 30 -3.72 -1.87 -11.05
C ALA A 30 -4.54 -0.65 -10.58
N GLY A 31 -3.90 0.50 -10.45
CA GLY A 31 -4.54 1.75 -10.04
C GLY A 31 -4.60 2.00 -8.53
N CYS A 32 -4.11 1.09 -7.68
CA CYS A 32 -3.97 1.36 -6.25
C CYS A 32 -2.81 2.31 -5.95
N PHE A 33 -1.73 2.20 -6.69
CA PHE A 33 -0.52 3.02 -6.54
C PHE A 33 -0.42 4.07 -7.65
N ASP A 34 0.02 5.25 -7.28
CA ASP A 34 0.47 6.27 -8.22
C ASP A 34 1.91 5.96 -8.66
N ILE A 35 2.51 6.82 -9.47
CA ILE A 35 3.84 6.60 -10.05
C ILE A 35 4.94 6.57 -8.98
N GLY A 36 6.02 5.86 -9.27
CA GLY A 36 7.21 5.83 -8.44
C GLY A 36 7.20 4.82 -7.30
N LEU A 37 6.28 3.84 -7.31
CA LEU A 37 6.30 2.75 -6.35
C LEU A 37 7.63 1.99 -6.38
N LYS A 38 8.23 1.80 -5.21
CA LYS A 38 9.40 0.94 -5.01
C LYS A 38 9.03 -0.24 -4.12
N ILE A 39 9.36 -1.43 -4.57
CA ILE A 39 9.20 -2.68 -3.81
C ILE A 39 10.60 -3.24 -3.57
N TYR A 40 11.02 -3.30 -2.30
CA TYR A 40 12.38 -3.75 -1.98
C TYR A 40 12.53 -5.26 -1.89
N HIS A 41 11.50 -5.96 -1.47
CA HIS A 41 11.56 -7.40 -1.28
C HIS A 41 10.35 -8.08 -1.89
N TYR A 42 10.55 -9.27 -2.41
CA TYR A 42 9.45 -10.17 -2.76
C TYR A 42 8.89 -10.82 -1.48
N GLY A 43 7.74 -11.42 -1.57
CA GLY A 43 7.02 -12.02 -0.46
C GLY A 43 5.59 -11.49 -0.45
N SER A 44 4.78 -11.90 0.51
CA SER A 44 3.38 -11.53 0.55
C SER A 44 3.20 -10.02 0.65
N ILE A 45 2.64 -9.40 -0.39
CA ILE A 45 2.18 -8.00 -0.38
C ILE A 45 0.74 -8.00 -0.85
N ILE A 46 -0.16 -7.66 0.08
CA ILE A 46 -1.60 -7.69 -0.17
C ILE A 46 -2.13 -6.26 -0.07
N VAL A 47 -2.74 -5.78 -1.15
CA VAL A 47 -3.33 -4.44 -1.21
C VAL A 47 -4.79 -4.53 -1.66
N ASN A 48 -5.68 -4.05 -0.82
CA ASN A 48 -7.11 -4.00 -1.14
C ASN A 48 -7.34 -3.10 -2.36
N PRO A 49 -8.14 -3.54 -3.36
CA PRO A 49 -8.40 -2.77 -4.57
C PRO A 49 -8.96 -1.36 -4.36
N LYS A 50 -9.62 -1.13 -3.24
CA LYS A 50 -10.16 0.19 -2.88
C LYS A 50 -9.14 1.14 -2.27
N SER A 51 -7.96 0.63 -1.87
CA SER A 51 -6.88 1.46 -1.32
C SER A 51 -6.33 2.42 -2.36
N ARG A 52 -5.86 3.58 -1.91
CA ARG A 52 -5.18 4.57 -2.76
C ARG A 52 -3.87 4.95 -2.10
N ILE A 53 -2.80 4.80 -2.84
CA ILE A 53 -1.44 5.08 -2.38
C ILE A 53 -0.81 6.08 -3.33
N GLY A 54 -0.27 7.15 -2.76
CA GLY A 54 0.31 8.27 -3.50
C GLY A 54 1.64 7.96 -4.18
N LYS A 55 2.28 9.02 -4.66
CA LYS A 55 3.51 8.96 -5.45
C LYS A 55 4.72 8.59 -4.61
N ASN A 56 5.68 7.93 -5.26
CA ASN A 56 7.01 7.65 -4.70
C ASN A 56 6.98 6.93 -3.34
N CYS A 57 5.97 6.11 -3.11
CA CYS A 57 5.90 5.28 -1.92
C CYS A 57 6.83 4.09 -2.03
N THR A 58 7.33 3.65 -0.89
CA THR A 58 8.18 2.47 -0.76
C THR A 58 7.45 1.43 0.06
N ILE A 59 7.48 0.18 -0.36
CA ILE A 59 6.92 -0.94 0.39
C ILE A 59 7.96 -2.06 0.51
N HIS A 60 8.09 -2.59 1.71
CA HIS A 60 8.90 -3.76 1.98
C HIS A 60 8.04 -5.03 1.93
N GLY A 61 8.63 -6.20 2.16
CA GLY A 61 7.90 -7.47 2.05
C GLY A 61 6.89 -7.73 3.16
N ASN A 62 5.99 -8.66 2.93
CA ASN A 62 4.99 -9.15 3.88
C ASN A 62 4.07 -8.06 4.46
N CYS A 63 3.71 -7.08 3.65
CA CYS A 63 2.84 -5.97 4.05
C CYS A 63 1.39 -6.24 3.66
N CYS A 64 0.47 -5.71 4.47
CA CYS A 64 -0.95 -5.73 4.17
C CYS A 64 -1.54 -4.32 4.26
N ILE A 65 -2.21 -3.88 3.20
CA ILE A 65 -2.98 -2.64 3.16
C ILE A 65 -4.42 -3.01 2.85
N GLY A 66 -5.32 -2.89 3.82
CA GLY A 66 -6.66 -3.40 3.66
C GLY A 66 -7.70 -2.84 4.59
N SER A 67 -8.91 -3.38 4.47
CA SER A 67 -10.00 -3.06 5.39
C SER A 67 -9.85 -3.81 6.72
N LYS A 68 -10.63 -3.41 7.71
CA LYS A 68 -10.72 -4.13 9.00
C LYS A 68 -11.66 -5.33 8.95
N GLY A 69 -12.28 -5.61 7.79
CA GLY A 69 -13.29 -6.65 7.68
C GLY A 69 -14.63 -6.30 8.33
N THR A 70 -14.82 -5.05 8.73
CA THR A 70 -16.08 -4.52 9.27
C THR A 70 -16.87 -3.80 8.18
N PHE A 71 -18.16 -3.66 8.37
CA PHE A 71 -19.00 -2.87 7.47
C PHE A 71 -19.20 -1.45 8.05
N PRO A 72 -19.10 -0.37 7.24
CA PRO A 72 -18.76 -0.34 5.82
C PRO A 72 -17.29 -0.72 5.55
N ASP A 73 -17.07 -1.42 4.43
CA ASP A 73 -15.73 -1.86 4.00
C ASP A 73 -14.91 -0.67 3.46
N GLU A 74 -14.17 -0.06 4.34
CA GLU A 74 -13.31 1.09 4.04
C GLU A 74 -11.85 0.67 4.00
N SER A 75 -11.11 1.26 3.07
CA SER A 75 -9.71 0.96 2.83
C SER A 75 -8.82 2.19 3.01
N PRO A 76 -7.54 2.01 3.31
CA PRO A 76 -6.63 3.11 3.57
C PRO A 76 -6.41 4.02 2.36
N VAL A 77 -6.23 5.32 2.66
CA VAL A 77 -5.70 6.33 1.75
C VAL A 77 -4.35 6.76 2.27
N ILE A 78 -3.32 6.55 1.48
CA ILE A 78 -1.92 6.79 1.85
C ILE A 78 -1.37 7.91 0.96
N GLY A 79 -0.76 8.90 1.58
CA GLY A 79 -0.17 10.05 0.89
C GLY A 79 1.09 9.70 0.09
N ASN A 80 1.83 10.75 -0.27
CA ASN A 80 3.05 10.61 -1.09
C ASN A 80 4.28 10.33 -0.22
N ASN A 81 5.31 9.73 -0.80
CA ASN A 81 6.61 9.49 -0.16
C ASN A 81 6.51 8.73 1.18
N VAL A 82 5.53 7.88 1.34
CA VAL A 82 5.37 7.04 2.54
C VAL A 82 6.26 5.80 2.41
N ASP A 83 6.96 5.48 3.49
CA ASP A 83 7.80 4.29 3.59
C ASP A 83 7.12 3.26 4.50
N ILE A 84 6.78 2.11 3.93
CA ILE A 84 6.06 1.04 4.63
C ILE A 84 7.02 -0.10 4.92
N GLY A 85 7.41 -0.20 6.18
CA GLY A 85 8.40 -1.17 6.66
C GLY A 85 7.96 -2.63 6.52
N GLN A 86 8.95 -3.52 6.59
CA GLN A 86 8.77 -4.96 6.51
C GLN A 86 7.68 -5.44 7.48
N ASN A 87 6.76 -6.26 7.00
CA ASN A 87 5.71 -6.87 7.81
C ASN A 87 4.72 -5.88 8.46
N ALA A 88 4.65 -4.65 7.96
CA ALA A 88 3.70 -3.66 8.45
C ALA A 88 2.29 -3.92 7.92
N GLN A 89 1.29 -3.56 8.71
CA GLN A 89 -0.11 -3.66 8.34
C GLN A 89 -0.81 -2.32 8.52
N ILE A 90 -1.57 -1.90 7.51
CA ILE A 90 -2.33 -0.65 7.50
C ILE A 90 -3.79 -1.01 7.23
N LEU A 91 -4.64 -0.85 8.24
CA LEU A 91 -5.97 -1.44 8.22
C LEU A 91 -7.08 -0.42 8.51
N GLY A 92 -8.12 -0.45 7.69
CA GLY A 92 -9.34 0.33 7.83
C GLY A 92 -9.38 1.61 7.00
N GLY A 93 -10.48 2.33 7.08
CA GLY A 93 -10.67 3.62 6.39
C GLY A 93 -9.88 4.76 7.03
N ILE A 94 -8.57 4.65 7.02
CA ILE A 94 -7.65 5.58 7.65
C ILE A 94 -6.85 6.36 6.60
N TYR A 95 -6.33 7.50 7.02
CA TYR A 95 -5.47 8.35 6.21
C TYR A 95 -4.05 8.40 6.78
N ILE A 96 -3.07 8.23 5.90
CA ILE A 96 -1.65 8.37 6.24
C ILE A 96 -1.09 9.58 5.50
N ALA A 97 -0.58 10.56 6.24
CA ALA A 97 -0.02 11.78 5.67
C ALA A 97 1.27 11.54 4.88
N ASP A 98 1.64 12.51 4.06
CA ASP A 98 2.84 12.46 3.23
C ASP A 98 4.11 12.27 4.07
N GLY A 99 5.05 11.51 3.54
CA GLY A 99 6.37 11.32 4.15
C GLY A 99 6.41 10.52 5.45
N VAL A 100 5.28 9.95 5.88
CA VAL A 100 5.24 9.11 7.08
C VAL A 100 6.07 7.85 6.87
N LYS A 101 6.82 7.47 7.90
CA LYS A 101 7.55 6.20 7.95
C LYS A 101 6.84 5.23 8.89
N ILE A 102 6.51 4.07 8.38
CA ILE A 102 5.85 3.01 9.15
C ILE A 102 6.90 1.94 9.45
N GLY A 103 7.20 1.77 10.73
CA GLY A 103 8.22 0.84 11.18
C GLY A 103 7.87 -0.61 10.89
N ALA A 104 8.90 -1.46 10.83
CA ALA A 104 8.72 -2.89 10.60
C ALA A 104 7.81 -3.50 11.68
N GLY A 105 6.87 -4.35 11.24
CA GLY A 105 5.92 -5.02 12.12
C GLY A 105 4.85 -4.12 12.74
N ALA A 106 4.78 -2.85 12.38
CA ALA A 106 3.76 -1.94 12.91
C ALA A 106 2.36 -2.29 12.39
N VAL A 107 1.37 -2.16 13.25
CA VAL A 107 -0.05 -2.31 12.88
C VAL A 107 -0.77 -0.98 13.06
N VAL A 108 -1.01 -0.31 11.93
CA VAL A 108 -1.62 1.03 11.88
C VAL A 108 -3.13 0.88 11.70
N THR A 109 -3.88 1.27 12.71
CA THR A 109 -5.35 1.17 12.75
C THR A 109 -6.05 2.51 12.95
N LYS A 110 -5.28 3.59 13.08
CA LYS A 110 -5.76 4.97 13.21
C LYS A 110 -5.03 5.86 12.23
N SER A 111 -5.69 6.91 11.77
CA SER A 111 -5.11 7.89 10.87
C SER A 111 -3.86 8.56 11.47
N VAL A 112 -2.88 8.79 10.62
CA VAL A 112 -1.64 9.50 10.95
C VAL A 112 -1.64 10.80 10.14
N LEU A 113 -2.03 11.89 10.77
CA LEU A 113 -2.30 13.16 10.08
C LEU A 113 -1.08 14.10 10.04
N VAL A 114 -0.04 13.80 10.80
CA VAL A 114 1.18 14.63 10.85
C VAL A 114 2.17 14.12 9.81
N PRO A 115 2.53 14.95 8.81
CA PRO A 115 3.49 14.54 7.79
C PRO A 115 4.89 14.27 8.37
N GLY A 116 5.61 13.35 7.74
CA GLY A 116 7.02 13.08 8.02
C GLY A 116 7.33 12.38 9.34
N VAL A 117 6.32 12.03 10.13
CA VAL A 117 6.55 11.32 11.39
C VAL A 117 6.84 9.84 11.16
N THR A 118 7.42 9.22 12.18
CA THR A 118 7.61 7.76 12.24
C THR A 118 6.61 7.15 13.20
N VAL A 119 5.96 6.08 12.80
CA VAL A 119 5.04 5.30 13.64
C VAL A 119 5.55 3.87 13.79
N VAL A 120 5.46 3.33 14.99
CA VAL A 120 5.92 1.96 15.31
C VAL A 120 4.97 1.29 16.29
N GLY A 121 5.01 -0.02 16.34
CA GLY A 121 4.34 -0.83 17.34
C GLY A 121 2.97 -1.36 16.96
N VAL A 122 2.37 -2.09 17.89
CA VAL A 122 1.04 -2.72 17.79
C VAL A 122 0.22 -2.38 19.04
N PRO A 123 -0.76 -1.47 18.97
CA PRO A 123 -1.09 -0.58 17.84
C PRO A 123 0.01 0.47 17.61
N ALA A 124 0.15 0.90 16.36
CA ALA A 124 1.19 1.86 15.98
C ALA A 124 0.97 3.23 16.66
N ARG A 125 2.09 3.80 17.13
CA ARG A 125 2.16 5.12 17.77
C ARG A 125 3.28 5.94 17.16
N ILE A 126 3.12 7.26 17.17
CA ILE A 126 4.17 8.19 16.75
C ILE A 126 5.36 8.05 17.71
N VAL A 127 6.55 7.90 17.14
CA VAL A 127 7.80 7.94 17.92
C VAL A 127 8.19 9.40 18.11
N GLU A 128 8.26 9.81 19.35
CA GLU A 128 8.83 11.10 19.71
C GLU A 128 10.36 11.00 19.64
N LYS A 129 10.94 11.99 18.96
CA LYS A 129 12.40 12.10 18.88
C LYS A 129 12.94 12.79 20.13
#